data_d592616c235209b5ba77c4704be109dd
#
_entry.id   d592616c235209b5ba77c4704be109dd
#
_cell.length_a   1.000
_cell.length_b   1.000
_cell.length_c   1.000
_cell.angle_alpha   90.00
_cell.angle_beta   90.00
_cell.angle_gamma   90.00
#
_symmetry.space_group_name_H-M   'P 1'
#
loop_
_entity.id
_entity.type
_entity.pdbx_description
1 polymer ?
#
loop_
_entity_poly.entity_id
_entity_poly.type
_entity_poly.pdbx_seq_one_letter_code
_entity_poly.pdbx_strand_id
1 'polypeptide(L)'
;MSDQQVDARRQAGNANKRALVLAGGGAAGNAWELGLIAGLSDAGVDVTEADLIIGTSAGSTVAAQITSGTQPAELYAAILAEVPQPQAGDAGSDRGRAPNFSGPTYMEWSNGIIGSAEDASDMRRRMGAAALEMDASDGSGQTRWRDIVAARLPSQHWPQQPVLIAAVDAHTGEPVVFDRHSGIDLVDAVAASTSAMTPYRIGEGRYINGGYRRSENADLAAGYGRVLVLSPFGGRSRMPLEWGMDLATQVDELRAGGSRVETVFPDGGAGDVFDANALDPSTRPQAARGGYDQGRALAELLAKFWH
;
A
#
# COMPACT_ATOMS: atom_id res chain seq x y z
N MET A 1 -14.12 -33.32 2.47
CA MET A 1 -14.85 -32.12 2.03
C MET A 1 -14.04 -31.55 0.88
N SER A 2 -14.65 -31.25 -0.26
CA SER A 2 -13.94 -30.74 -1.42
C SER A 2 -13.53 -29.28 -1.17
N ASP A 3 -12.40 -28.82 -1.76
CA ASP A 3 -11.92 -27.44 -1.66
C ASP A 3 -13.02 -26.43 -2.04
N GLN A 4 -13.86 -26.75 -3.02
CA GLN A 4 -15.04 -25.95 -3.40
C GLN A 4 -16.07 -25.77 -2.28
N GLN A 5 -16.25 -26.77 -1.39
CA GLN A 5 -17.17 -26.63 -0.25
C GLN A 5 -16.58 -25.79 0.89
N VAL A 6 -15.26 -25.79 1.02
CA VAL A 6 -14.55 -24.94 1.98
C VAL A 6 -14.58 -23.48 1.52
N ASP A 7 -14.37 -23.23 0.23
CA ASP A 7 -14.44 -21.89 -0.35
C ASP A 7 -15.85 -21.31 -0.32
N ALA A 8 -16.86 -22.08 -0.67
CA ALA A 8 -18.27 -21.66 -0.57
C ALA A 8 -18.69 -21.31 0.87
N ARG A 9 -18.18 -22.03 1.88
CA ARG A 9 -18.45 -21.73 3.29
C ARG A 9 -17.68 -20.49 3.77
N ARG A 10 -16.45 -20.27 3.31
CA ARG A 10 -15.70 -19.04 3.58
C ARG A 10 -16.39 -17.81 2.97
N GLN A 11 -16.84 -17.91 1.72
CA GLN A 11 -17.60 -16.84 1.06
C GLN A 11 -18.91 -16.53 1.78
N ALA A 12 -19.69 -17.55 2.16
CA ALA A 12 -20.94 -17.36 2.91
C ALA A 12 -20.70 -16.75 4.31
N GLY A 13 -19.59 -17.09 4.96
CA GLY A 13 -19.23 -16.55 6.27
C GLY A 13 -18.79 -15.09 6.26
N ASN A 14 -18.36 -14.57 5.12
CA ASN A 14 -17.84 -13.21 4.97
C ASN A 14 -18.80 -12.25 4.25
N ALA A 15 -19.95 -12.74 3.77
CA ALA A 15 -20.89 -11.92 2.97
C ALA A 15 -21.41 -10.66 3.70
N ASN A 16 -21.40 -10.63 5.03
CA ASN A 16 -21.75 -9.45 5.83
C ASN A 16 -20.54 -8.69 6.36
N LYS A 17 -19.33 -9.17 6.08
CA LYS A 17 -18.08 -8.55 6.57
C LYS A 17 -17.56 -7.47 5.64
N ARG A 18 -16.72 -6.62 6.20
CA ARG A 18 -16.16 -5.42 5.57
C ARG A 18 -14.67 -5.59 5.36
N ALA A 19 -14.19 -5.21 4.19
CA ALA A 19 -12.77 -5.11 3.90
C ALA A 19 -12.38 -3.66 3.55
N LEU A 20 -11.24 -3.22 4.07
CA LEU A 20 -10.61 -1.95 3.72
C LEU A 20 -9.33 -2.23 2.93
N VAL A 21 -9.25 -1.67 1.73
CA VAL A 21 -8.07 -1.79 0.86
C VAL A 21 -7.35 -0.45 0.80
N LEU A 22 -6.07 -0.46 1.16
CA LEU A 22 -5.18 0.68 1.24
C LEU A 22 -4.10 0.51 0.18
N ALA A 23 -4.14 1.34 -0.84
CA ALA A 23 -3.30 1.17 -2.01
C ALA A 23 -1.91 1.83 -1.86
N GLY A 24 -1.04 1.58 -2.81
CA GLY A 24 0.22 2.29 -2.92
C GLY A 24 0.03 3.74 -3.35
N GLY A 25 0.87 4.64 -2.84
CA GLY A 25 0.77 6.07 -3.18
C GLY A 25 1.96 6.90 -2.72
N GLY A 26 3.05 6.26 -2.31
CA GLY A 26 4.24 6.95 -1.81
C GLY A 26 3.96 7.75 -0.52
N ALA A 27 4.72 8.80 -0.31
CA ALA A 27 4.60 9.66 0.87
C ALA A 27 3.27 10.42 0.88
N ALA A 28 2.85 10.96 -0.26
CA ALA A 28 1.58 11.66 -0.42
C ALA A 28 0.39 10.71 -0.19
N GLY A 29 0.43 9.49 -0.76
CA GLY A 29 -0.64 8.50 -0.61
C GLY A 29 -0.83 8.06 0.84
N ASN A 30 0.25 7.73 1.55
CA ASN A 30 0.19 7.43 2.98
C ASN A 30 -0.50 8.55 3.78
N ALA A 31 -0.10 9.78 3.52
CA ALA A 31 -0.64 10.93 4.24
C ALA A 31 -2.11 11.22 3.92
N TRP A 32 -2.50 11.08 2.63
CA TRP A 32 -3.88 11.25 2.20
C TRP A 32 -4.80 10.17 2.79
N GLU A 33 -4.40 8.90 2.75
CA GLU A 33 -5.17 7.80 3.35
C GLU A 33 -5.39 8.01 4.84
N LEU A 34 -4.34 8.39 5.59
CA LEU A 34 -4.46 8.70 7.03
C LEU A 34 -5.36 9.91 7.27
N GLY A 35 -5.22 10.96 6.47
CA GLY A 35 -6.08 12.13 6.53
C GLY A 35 -7.55 11.77 6.31
N LEU A 36 -7.84 11.01 5.24
CA LEU A 36 -9.19 10.58 4.89
C LEU A 36 -9.83 9.74 6.00
N ILE A 37 -9.08 8.78 6.52
CA ILE A 37 -9.52 7.93 7.64
C ILE A 37 -9.78 8.78 8.90
N ALA A 38 -8.92 9.76 9.20
CA ALA A 38 -9.13 10.67 10.33
C ALA A 38 -10.38 11.56 10.13
N GLY A 39 -10.60 12.08 8.91
CA GLY A 39 -11.78 12.88 8.58
C GLY A 39 -13.08 12.08 8.66
N LEU A 40 -13.08 10.83 8.21
CA LEU A 40 -14.21 9.90 8.37
C LEU A 40 -14.49 9.63 9.86
N SER A 41 -13.45 9.30 10.62
CA SER A 41 -13.56 9.04 12.08
C SER A 41 -14.11 10.24 12.85
N ASP A 42 -13.65 11.45 12.56
CA ASP A 42 -14.13 12.69 13.15
C ASP A 42 -15.62 12.95 12.85
N ALA A 43 -16.08 12.50 11.67
CA ALA A 43 -17.48 12.56 11.26
C ALA A 43 -18.31 11.32 11.71
N GLY A 44 -17.76 10.44 12.55
CA GLY A 44 -18.46 9.30 13.14
C GLY A 44 -18.47 8.04 12.27
N VAL A 45 -17.62 7.94 11.25
CA VAL A 45 -17.49 6.75 10.40
C VAL A 45 -16.14 6.09 10.64
N ASP A 46 -16.13 5.02 11.43
CA ASP A 46 -14.91 4.26 11.71
C ASP A 46 -14.72 3.12 10.70
N VAL A 47 -13.77 3.32 9.78
CA VAL A 47 -13.38 2.31 8.80
C VAL A 47 -12.21 1.44 9.29
N THR A 48 -11.59 1.79 10.41
CA THR A 48 -10.48 1.03 10.98
C THR A 48 -10.92 -0.29 11.60
N GLU A 49 -12.21 -0.42 11.94
CA GLU A 49 -12.83 -1.66 12.44
C GLU A 49 -13.24 -2.64 11.31
N ALA A 50 -12.62 -2.55 10.15
CA ALA A 50 -12.83 -3.53 9.08
C ALA A 50 -12.50 -4.96 9.53
N ASP A 51 -13.22 -5.96 9.03
CA ASP A 51 -12.94 -7.37 9.32
C ASP A 51 -11.66 -7.87 8.62
N LEU A 52 -11.22 -7.16 7.58
CA LEU A 52 -9.96 -7.37 6.87
C LEU A 52 -9.41 -6.03 6.43
N ILE A 53 -8.11 -5.83 6.60
CA ILE A 53 -7.37 -4.70 6.00
C ILE A 53 -6.31 -5.26 5.06
N ILE A 54 -6.24 -4.69 3.87
CA ILE A 54 -5.25 -5.06 2.85
C ILE A 54 -4.39 -3.83 2.58
N GLY A 55 -3.07 -3.98 2.71
CA GLY A 55 -2.11 -2.91 2.50
C GLY A 55 -1.13 -3.22 1.38
N THR A 56 -0.91 -2.24 0.52
CA THR A 56 0.07 -2.31 -0.57
C THR A 56 1.01 -1.12 -0.49
N SER A 57 2.32 -1.36 -0.47
CA SER A 57 3.32 -0.26 -0.47
C SER A 57 3.01 0.76 0.65
N ALA A 58 2.80 2.04 0.32
CA ALA A 58 2.41 3.07 1.28
C ALA A 58 1.19 2.65 2.13
N GLY A 59 0.18 2.03 1.52
CA GLY A 59 -1.00 1.51 2.22
C GLY A 59 -0.68 0.38 3.21
N SER A 60 0.42 -0.37 3.05
CA SER A 60 0.86 -1.35 4.05
C SER A 60 1.33 -0.67 5.35
N THR A 61 1.96 0.51 5.22
CA THR A 61 2.33 1.35 6.37
C THR A 61 1.07 1.88 7.05
N VAL A 62 0.09 2.38 6.27
CA VAL A 62 -1.20 2.86 6.82
C VAL A 62 -1.93 1.73 7.53
N ALA A 63 -1.99 0.52 6.93
CA ALA A 63 -2.61 -0.65 7.56
C ALA A 63 -2.01 -0.95 8.94
N ALA A 64 -0.68 -0.94 9.04
CA ALA A 64 0.00 -1.14 10.32
C ALA A 64 -0.25 0.02 11.31
N GLN A 65 -0.35 1.26 10.84
CA GLN A 65 -0.59 2.44 11.67
C GLN A 65 -2.00 2.45 12.26
N ILE A 66 -3.04 2.26 11.46
CA ILE A 66 -4.44 2.32 11.91
C ILE A 66 -4.85 1.11 12.77
N THR A 67 -4.10 0.02 12.72
CA THR A 67 -4.32 -1.19 13.54
C THR A 67 -3.44 -1.25 14.78
N SER A 68 -2.63 -0.23 15.02
CA SER A 68 -1.71 -0.15 16.17
C SER A 68 -2.40 0.19 17.51
N GLY A 69 -3.66 0.60 17.47
CA GLY A 69 -4.38 1.17 18.62
C GLY A 69 -4.24 2.69 18.75
N THR A 70 -3.41 3.32 17.92
CA THR A 70 -3.33 4.81 17.85
C THR A 70 -4.54 5.35 17.12
N GLN A 71 -5.16 6.39 17.68
CA GLN A 71 -6.35 6.97 17.08
C GLN A 71 -6.04 7.65 15.73
N PRO A 72 -6.94 7.59 14.73
CA PRO A 72 -6.72 8.25 13.44
C PRO A 72 -6.39 9.75 13.55
N ALA A 73 -7.02 10.45 14.48
CA ALA A 73 -6.76 11.87 14.75
C ALA A 73 -5.31 12.12 15.21
N GLU A 74 -4.73 11.22 16.02
CA GLU A 74 -3.35 11.33 16.49
C GLU A 74 -2.36 11.07 15.35
N LEU A 75 -2.63 10.07 14.50
CA LEU A 75 -1.82 9.79 13.31
C LEU A 75 -1.83 10.99 12.34
N TYR A 76 -3.00 11.59 12.12
CA TYR A 76 -3.15 12.79 11.30
C TYR A 76 -2.39 13.97 11.89
N ALA A 77 -2.56 14.23 13.20
CA ALA A 77 -1.87 15.33 13.90
C ALA A 77 -0.34 15.18 13.83
N ALA A 78 0.17 13.94 13.91
CA ALA A 78 1.60 13.65 13.78
C ALA A 78 2.14 14.06 12.41
N ILE A 79 1.40 13.80 11.32
CA ILE A 79 1.80 14.24 9.97
C ILE A 79 1.86 15.76 9.88
N LEU A 80 0.88 16.46 10.46
CA LEU A 80 0.86 17.93 10.43
C LEU A 80 1.97 18.57 11.25
N ALA A 81 2.45 17.87 12.29
CA ALA A 81 3.55 18.31 13.15
C ALA A 81 4.94 17.97 12.57
N GLU A 82 5.02 17.18 11.47
CA GLU A 82 6.29 16.91 10.81
C GLU A 82 6.95 18.22 10.37
N VAL A 83 8.13 18.50 10.93
CA VAL A 83 8.95 19.63 10.48
C VAL A 83 9.56 19.24 9.14
N PRO A 84 9.38 20.06 8.06
CA PRO A 84 10.04 19.80 6.80
C PRO A 84 11.54 19.67 7.04
N GLN A 85 12.09 18.48 6.83
CA GLN A 85 13.55 18.32 6.87
C GLN A 85 14.12 19.07 5.66
N PRO A 86 15.11 19.96 5.83
CA PRO A 86 15.78 20.55 4.71
C PRO A 86 16.26 19.43 3.80
N GLN A 87 15.91 19.48 2.53
CA GLN A 87 16.58 18.65 1.53
C GLN A 87 18.06 18.93 1.72
N ALA A 88 18.82 17.91 2.12
CA ALA A 88 20.26 18.04 2.27
C ALA A 88 20.81 18.39 0.87
N GLY A 89 20.99 19.68 0.63
CA GLY A 89 21.67 20.20 -0.53
C GLY A 89 23.05 19.56 -0.61
N ASP A 90 23.55 19.42 -1.81
CA ASP A 90 24.88 18.96 -2.18
C ASP A 90 25.98 19.53 -1.27
N ALA A 91 26.28 18.81 -0.20
CA ALA A 91 27.47 19.05 0.60
C ALA A 91 27.97 17.73 1.18
N GLY A 92 28.78 17.06 0.41
CA GLY A 92 29.91 16.24 0.82
C GLY A 92 29.74 15.33 2.02
N SER A 93 29.27 14.09 1.80
CA SER A 93 29.90 12.88 2.38
C SER A 93 29.22 11.64 1.82
N ASP A 94 29.86 11.07 0.83
CA ASP A 94 29.51 9.84 0.12
C ASP A 94 29.91 8.61 0.94
N ARG A 95 29.35 8.47 2.17
CA ARG A 95 29.53 7.26 2.98
C ARG A 95 28.21 6.88 3.65
N GLY A 96 27.46 5.98 3.01
CA GLY A 96 26.35 5.26 3.64
C GLY A 96 24.95 5.77 3.36
N ARG A 97 24.72 6.51 2.29
CA ARG A 97 23.37 6.85 1.83
C ARG A 97 22.83 5.70 0.97
N ALA A 98 21.71 5.09 1.40
CA ALA A 98 20.93 4.30 0.45
C ALA A 98 20.67 5.17 -0.79
N PRO A 99 20.73 4.62 -2.03
CA PRO A 99 20.49 5.40 -3.23
C PRO A 99 19.16 6.13 -3.09
N ASN A 100 19.19 7.46 -2.99
CA ASN A 100 17.98 8.28 -3.05
C ASN A 100 17.51 8.25 -4.50
N PHE A 101 16.70 7.26 -4.84
CA PHE A 101 16.05 7.23 -6.13
C PHE A 101 14.98 8.33 -6.13
N SER A 102 15.11 9.29 -7.06
CA SER A 102 14.05 10.25 -7.29
C SER A 102 12.82 9.56 -7.88
N GLY A 103 11.63 10.12 -7.66
CA GLY A 103 10.41 9.63 -8.30
C GLY A 103 10.56 9.46 -9.82
N PRO A 104 11.09 10.44 -10.56
CA PRO A 104 11.36 10.30 -12.00
C PRO A 104 12.29 9.12 -12.36
N THR A 105 13.40 8.93 -11.63
CA THR A 105 14.32 7.81 -11.88
C THR A 105 13.64 6.46 -11.68
N TYR A 106 12.86 6.32 -10.60
CA TYR A 106 12.07 5.11 -10.35
C TYR A 106 11.05 4.86 -11.47
N MET A 107 10.37 5.91 -11.93
CA MET A 107 9.36 5.81 -12.99
C MET A 107 10.00 5.39 -14.31
N GLU A 108 11.12 5.99 -14.70
CA GLU A 108 11.84 5.65 -15.93
C GLU A 108 12.30 4.20 -15.92
N TRP A 109 12.97 3.78 -14.83
CA TRP A 109 13.44 2.41 -14.66
C TRP A 109 12.31 1.41 -14.75
N SER A 110 11.23 1.60 -13.99
CA SER A 110 10.12 0.65 -13.95
C SER A 110 9.28 0.65 -15.23
N ASN A 111 9.10 1.81 -15.90
CA ASN A 111 8.39 1.89 -17.17
C ASN A 111 9.15 1.17 -18.30
N GLY A 112 10.50 1.23 -18.29
CA GLY A 112 11.32 0.47 -19.25
C GLY A 112 11.09 -1.04 -19.12
N ILE A 113 11.00 -1.54 -17.89
CA ILE A 113 10.72 -2.97 -17.63
C ILE A 113 9.30 -3.34 -18.02
N ILE A 114 8.30 -2.55 -17.61
CA ILE A 114 6.89 -2.78 -17.97
C ILE A 114 6.71 -2.79 -19.49
N GLY A 115 7.28 -1.82 -20.20
CA GLY A 115 7.14 -1.71 -21.66
C GLY A 115 7.84 -2.81 -22.45
N SER A 116 8.77 -3.54 -21.84
CA SER A 116 9.50 -4.66 -22.47
C SER A 116 8.95 -6.04 -22.11
N ALA A 117 8.00 -6.13 -21.19
CA ALA A 117 7.45 -7.39 -20.71
C ALA A 117 6.29 -7.88 -21.60
N GLU A 118 6.16 -9.20 -21.71
CA GLU A 118 5.13 -9.86 -22.51
C GLU A 118 3.78 -9.97 -21.80
N ASP A 119 3.82 -10.16 -20.47
CA ASP A 119 2.66 -10.29 -19.59
C ASP A 119 3.01 -9.89 -18.15
N ALA A 120 2.01 -9.92 -17.27
CA ALA A 120 2.17 -9.59 -15.86
C ALA A 120 3.18 -10.49 -15.13
N SER A 121 3.26 -11.76 -15.47
CA SER A 121 4.20 -12.71 -14.87
C SER A 121 5.62 -12.43 -15.33
N ASP A 122 5.81 -12.18 -16.62
CA ASP A 122 7.10 -11.79 -17.19
C ASP A 122 7.58 -10.46 -16.62
N MET A 123 6.69 -9.48 -16.49
CA MET A 123 6.99 -8.20 -15.88
C MET A 123 7.51 -8.39 -14.45
N ARG A 124 6.84 -9.21 -13.62
CA ARG A 124 7.28 -9.45 -12.24
C ARG A 124 8.66 -10.14 -12.19
N ARG A 125 8.90 -11.13 -13.05
CA ARG A 125 10.23 -11.78 -13.14
C ARG A 125 11.33 -10.80 -13.53
N ARG A 126 11.10 -9.96 -14.54
CA ARG A 126 12.06 -8.95 -15.00
C ARG A 126 12.31 -7.88 -13.93
N MET A 127 11.25 -7.44 -13.25
CA MET A 127 11.34 -6.47 -12.15
C MET A 127 12.17 -7.04 -10.99
N GLY A 128 11.93 -8.30 -10.63
CA GLY A 128 12.70 -9.02 -9.63
C GLY A 128 14.17 -9.17 -10.01
N ALA A 129 14.45 -9.61 -11.24
CA ALA A 129 15.82 -9.76 -11.75
C ALA A 129 16.58 -8.42 -11.73
N ALA A 130 15.96 -7.35 -12.24
CA ALA A 130 16.57 -6.02 -12.24
C ALA A 130 16.82 -5.48 -10.81
N ALA A 131 15.90 -5.75 -9.89
CA ALA A 131 16.10 -5.39 -8.49
C ALA A 131 17.25 -6.18 -7.84
N LEU A 132 17.37 -7.49 -8.14
CA LEU A 132 18.47 -8.33 -7.65
C LEU A 132 19.84 -7.89 -8.21
N GLU A 133 19.90 -7.42 -9.45
CA GLU A 133 21.12 -6.86 -10.04
C GLU A 133 21.57 -5.58 -9.30
N MET A 134 20.63 -4.81 -8.78
CA MET A 134 20.92 -3.62 -7.98
C MET A 134 21.22 -3.94 -6.51
N ASP A 135 20.99 -5.16 -6.05
CA ASP A 135 21.27 -5.62 -4.68
C ASP A 135 22.75 -5.95 -4.47
N ALA A 136 23.64 -5.05 -4.88
CA ALA A 136 25.10 -5.21 -4.68
C ALA A 136 25.54 -4.93 -3.23
N SER A 137 24.62 -4.89 -2.26
CA SER A 137 24.88 -4.35 -0.95
C SER A 137 25.43 -5.38 0.04
N ASP A 138 26.27 -4.89 0.93
CA ASP A 138 26.74 -5.56 2.16
C ASP A 138 25.61 -5.75 3.21
N GLY A 139 24.36 -5.47 2.88
CA GLY A 139 23.20 -5.53 3.77
C GLY A 139 22.96 -4.27 4.62
N SER A 140 23.84 -3.28 4.62
CA SER A 140 23.68 -2.06 5.44
C SER A 140 22.44 -1.24 5.07
N GLY A 141 22.11 -1.19 3.78
CA GLY A 141 20.91 -0.54 3.27
C GLY A 141 19.61 -1.19 3.77
N GLN A 142 19.61 -2.50 3.96
CA GLN A 142 18.50 -3.28 4.47
C GLN A 142 18.14 -2.91 5.91
N THR A 143 19.15 -2.94 6.80
CA THR A 143 18.99 -2.57 8.21
C THR A 143 18.44 -1.14 8.33
N ARG A 144 19.03 -0.22 7.58
CA ARG A 144 18.56 1.16 7.55
C ARG A 144 17.11 1.29 7.08
N TRP A 145 16.72 0.55 6.02
CA TRP A 145 15.33 0.60 5.54
C TRP A 145 14.37 0.04 6.57
N ARG A 146 14.73 -1.07 7.21
CA ARG A 146 13.97 -1.64 8.31
C ARG A 146 13.77 -0.64 9.45
N ASP A 147 14.84 0.06 9.84
CA ASP A 147 14.78 1.07 10.92
C ASP A 147 13.88 2.24 10.54
N ILE A 148 13.94 2.71 9.29
CA ILE A 148 13.06 3.76 8.77
C ILE A 148 11.60 3.31 8.82
N VAL A 149 11.31 2.10 8.40
CA VAL A 149 9.94 1.54 8.46
C VAL A 149 9.50 1.39 9.91
N ALA A 150 10.32 0.80 10.77
CA ALA A 150 10.03 0.60 12.19
C ALA A 150 9.69 1.93 12.90
N ALA A 151 10.43 2.99 12.58
CA ALA A 151 10.19 4.32 13.15
C ALA A 151 8.85 4.96 12.73
N ARG A 152 8.24 4.49 11.63
CA ARG A 152 6.93 4.95 11.14
C ARG A 152 5.75 4.21 11.77
N LEU A 153 6.01 3.07 12.42
CA LEU A 153 4.99 2.20 12.98
C LEU A 153 4.85 2.43 14.48
N PRO A 154 3.66 2.86 14.98
CA PRO A 154 3.44 3.00 16.42
C PRO A 154 3.54 1.66 17.18
N SER A 155 3.22 0.55 16.51
CA SER A 155 3.44 -0.82 16.98
C SER A 155 4.21 -1.61 15.93
N GLN A 156 5.20 -2.40 16.35
CA GLN A 156 5.97 -3.27 15.47
C GLN A 156 5.43 -4.70 15.41
N HIS A 157 4.33 -4.97 16.11
CA HIS A 157 3.72 -6.28 16.19
C HIS A 157 2.47 -6.37 15.32
N TRP A 158 2.23 -7.55 14.74
CA TRP A 158 0.99 -7.83 14.04
C TRP A 158 -0.22 -7.62 14.96
N PRO A 159 -1.26 -6.91 14.47
CA PRO A 159 -2.50 -6.74 15.23
C PRO A 159 -3.27 -8.05 15.36
N GLN A 160 -4.27 -8.09 16.25
CA GLN A 160 -5.20 -9.20 16.29
C GLN A 160 -6.18 -9.19 15.10
N GLN A 161 -6.49 -8.01 14.60
CA GLN A 161 -7.30 -7.81 13.42
C GLN A 161 -6.58 -8.40 12.19
N PRO A 162 -7.31 -9.06 11.27
CA PRO A 162 -6.72 -9.57 10.04
C PRO A 162 -6.16 -8.45 9.17
N VAL A 163 -4.86 -8.53 8.88
CA VAL A 163 -4.16 -7.63 7.96
C VAL A 163 -3.39 -8.48 6.96
N LEU A 164 -3.52 -8.14 5.68
CA LEU A 164 -2.76 -8.71 4.57
C LEU A 164 -1.84 -7.65 3.97
N ILE A 165 -0.59 -7.99 3.77
CA ILE A 165 0.42 -7.13 3.14
C ILE A 165 0.96 -7.83 1.90
N ALA A 166 0.77 -7.19 0.73
CA ALA A 166 1.19 -7.75 -0.54
C ALA A 166 2.67 -7.45 -0.84
N ALA A 167 3.36 -8.41 -1.43
CA ALA A 167 4.71 -8.30 -1.97
C ALA A 167 4.86 -9.21 -3.20
N VAL A 168 6.04 -9.22 -3.82
CA VAL A 168 6.41 -10.16 -4.88
C VAL A 168 7.79 -10.73 -4.55
N ASP A 169 7.96 -12.03 -4.70
CA ASP A 169 9.26 -12.68 -4.59
C ASP A 169 10.14 -12.28 -5.80
N ALA A 170 11.31 -11.71 -5.51
CA ALA A 170 12.19 -11.17 -6.55
C ALA A 170 12.91 -12.25 -7.36
N HIS A 171 13.11 -13.46 -6.82
CA HIS A 171 13.75 -14.55 -7.53
C HIS A 171 12.82 -15.22 -8.54
N THR A 172 11.55 -15.34 -8.17
CA THR A 172 10.57 -16.11 -8.96
C THR A 172 9.57 -15.24 -9.71
N GLY A 173 9.33 -13.99 -9.25
CA GLY A 173 8.24 -13.15 -9.72
C GLY A 173 6.88 -13.57 -9.17
N GLU A 174 6.82 -14.54 -8.26
CA GLU A 174 5.56 -15.02 -7.70
C GLU A 174 4.97 -14.03 -6.68
N PRO A 175 3.65 -13.81 -6.72
CA PRO A 175 2.94 -13.03 -5.71
C PRO A 175 3.08 -13.63 -4.31
N VAL A 176 3.30 -12.76 -3.32
CA VAL A 176 3.37 -13.14 -1.91
C VAL A 176 2.42 -12.24 -1.11
N VAL A 177 1.74 -12.84 -0.14
CA VAL A 177 0.90 -12.10 0.82
C VAL A 177 1.33 -12.50 2.23
N PHE A 178 1.73 -11.52 3.00
CA PHE A 178 2.10 -11.69 4.40
C PHE A 178 0.92 -11.38 5.31
N ASP A 179 0.82 -12.14 6.38
CA ASP A 179 -0.11 -11.96 7.49
C ASP A 179 0.55 -12.35 8.82
N ARG A 180 -0.19 -12.27 9.92
CA ARG A 180 0.28 -12.65 11.26
C ARG A 180 0.70 -14.12 11.40
N HIS A 181 0.34 -14.99 10.46
CA HIS A 181 0.66 -16.44 10.46
C HIS A 181 1.81 -16.79 9.54
N SER A 182 2.33 -15.82 8.78
CA SER A 182 3.43 -16.02 7.82
C SER A 182 4.79 -16.28 8.48
N GLY A 183 4.90 -16.10 9.80
CA GLY A 183 6.16 -16.23 10.52
C GLY A 183 7.16 -15.10 10.25
N ILE A 184 6.70 -14.00 9.64
CA ILE A 184 7.48 -12.82 9.30
C ILE A 184 7.04 -11.66 10.20
N ASP A 185 7.97 -10.85 10.67
CA ASP A 185 7.66 -9.66 11.46
C ASP A 185 6.87 -8.62 10.63
N LEU A 186 5.96 -7.89 11.28
CA LEU A 186 5.17 -6.84 10.63
C LEU A 186 6.05 -5.80 9.95
N VAL A 187 7.13 -5.38 10.63
CA VAL A 187 8.08 -4.40 10.08
C VAL A 187 8.72 -4.91 8.79
N ASP A 188 9.10 -6.18 8.75
CA ASP A 188 9.72 -6.79 7.58
C ASP A 188 8.71 -6.97 6.43
N ALA A 189 7.46 -7.32 6.73
CA ALA A 189 6.40 -7.39 5.73
C ALA A 189 6.12 -6.01 5.09
N VAL A 190 6.03 -4.95 5.92
CA VAL A 190 5.87 -3.57 5.43
C VAL A 190 7.10 -3.12 4.63
N ALA A 191 8.31 -3.43 5.11
CA ALA A 191 9.55 -3.08 4.41
C ALA A 191 9.65 -3.77 3.05
N ALA A 192 9.24 -5.04 2.94
CA ALA A 192 9.16 -5.76 1.68
C ALA A 192 8.15 -5.13 0.71
N SER A 193 6.94 -4.84 1.19
CA SER A 193 5.87 -4.23 0.40
C SER A 193 6.21 -2.82 -0.11
N THR A 194 7.04 -2.09 0.62
CA THR A 194 7.46 -0.72 0.30
C THR A 194 8.82 -0.62 -0.38
N SER A 195 9.50 -1.75 -0.62
CA SER A 195 10.78 -1.76 -1.32
C SER A 195 10.62 -1.22 -2.74
N ALA A 196 11.59 -0.40 -3.19
CA ALA A 196 11.53 0.22 -4.50
C ALA A 196 12.42 -0.53 -5.51
N MET A 197 13.56 0.04 -5.91
CA MET A 197 14.42 -0.51 -6.95
C MET A 197 15.33 -1.64 -6.45
N THR A 198 15.58 -1.75 -5.15
CA THR A 198 16.33 -2.85 -4.54
C THR A 198 15.40 -3.77 -3.77
N PRO A 199 15.60 -5.09 -3.76
CA PRO A 199 14.72 -6.00 -3.05
C PRO A 199 14.98 -5.93 -1.54
N TYR A 200 13.96 -6.17 -0.73
CA TYR A 200 14.09 -6.34 0.71
C TYR A 200 14.37 -7.80 1.07
N ARG A 201 15.29 -8.04 2.01
CA ARG A 201 15.71 -9.38 2.43
C ARG A 201 14.96 -9.81 3.68
N ILE A 202 14.40 -11.01 3.64
CA ILE A 202 13.85 -11.70 4.82
C ILE A 202 14.41 -13.12 4.81
N GLY A 203 15.38 -13.41 5.67
CA GLY A 203 16.13 -14.65 5.59
C GLY A 203 16.80 -14.83 4.22
N GLU A 204 16.55 -15.95 3.56
CA GLU A 204 17.04 -16.22 2.20
C GLU A 204 16.14 -15.57 1.11
N GLY A 205 14.92 -15.15 1.45
CA GLY A 205 13.99 -14.54 0.51
C GLY A 205 14.38 -13.12 0.12
N ARG A 206 13.96 -12.70 -1.06
CA ARG A 206 14.11 -11.35 -1.61
C ARG A 206 12.77 -10.89 -2.14
N TYR A 207 12.32 -9.73 -1.69
CA TYR A 207 10.97 -9.27 -1.99
C TYR A 207 10.98 -7.87 -2.57
N ILE A 208 10.12 -7.64 -3.55
CA ILE A 208 9.88 -6.34 -4.17
C ILE A 208 8.45 -5.88 -3.94
N ASN A 209 8.19 -4.62 -4.26
CA ASN A 209 6.95 -3.90 -3.98
C ASN A 209 5.68 -4.66 -4.35
N GLY A 210 4.70 -4.63 -3.44
CA GLY A 210 3.42 -5.30 -3.61
C GLY A 210 2.56 -4.79 -4.76
N GLY A 211 2.80 -3.56 -5.23
CA GLY A 211 2.12 -3.00 -6.39
C GLY A 211 2.45 -3.69 -7.72
N TYR A 212 3.51 -4.52 -7.76
CA TYR A 212 3.80 -5.38 -8.91
C TYR A 212 2.98 -6.66 -8.95
N ARG A 213 2.29 -7.01 -7.84
CA ARG A 213 1.32 -8.11 -7.84
C ARG A 213 0.06 -7.69 -8.59
N ARG A 214 -0.62 -6.64 -8.14
CA ARG A 214 -1.71 -5.87 -8.78
C ARG A 214 -1.68 -4.46 -8.21
N SER A 215 -2.27 -3.49 -8.87
CA SER A 215 -2.11 -2.09 -8.50
C SER A 215 -2.52 -1.80 -7.05
N GLU A 216 -3.73 -2.18 -6.64
CA GLU A 216 -4.26 -2.00 -5.29
C GLU A 216 -4.34 -3.30 -4.47
N ASN A 217 -4.28 -4.46 -5.14
CA ASN A 217 -4.49 -5.78 -4.54
C ASN A 217 -5.90 -5.95 -3.91
N ALA A 218 -6.91 -5.27 -4.47
CA ALA A 218 -8.28 -5.32 -3.98
C ALA A 218 -8.92 -6.72 -4.14
N ASP A 219 -8.46 -7.50 -5.10
CA ASP A 219 -8.87 -8.89 -5.32
C ASP A 219 -8.67 -9.79 -4.09
N LEU A 220 -7.76 -9.43 -3.18
CA LEU A 220 -7.57 -10.14 -1.91
C LEU A 220 -8.78 -10.01 -0.96
N ALA A 221 -9.69 -9.06 -1.22
CA ALA A 221 -10.95 -8.92 -0.49
C ALA A 221 -12.09 -9.80 -1.06
N ALA A 222 -11.79 -10.72 -1.99
CA ALA A 222 -12.80 -11.60 -2.56
C ALA A 222 -13.59 -12.35 -1.48
N GLY A 223 -14.92 -12.34 -1.63
CA GLY A 223 -15.85 -12.97 -0.68
C GLY A 223 -16.29 -12.08 0.48
N TYR A 224 -15.74 -10.87 0.66
CA TYR A 224 -16.25 -9.89 1.61
C TYR A 224 -17.45 -9.14 1.02
N GLY A 225 -18.48 -8.90 1.85
CA GLY A 225 -19.72 -8.31 1.36
C GLY A 225 -19.63 -6.83 1.01
N ARG A 226 -18.74 -6.10 1.70
CA ARG A 226 -18.44 -4.68 1.42
C ARG A 226 -16.95 -4.47 1.35
N VAL A 227 -16.49 -3.82 0.31
CA VAL A 227 -15.08 -3.52 0.09
C VAL A 227 -14.93 -2.02 -0.19
N LEU A 228 -14.24 -1.32 0.70
CA LEU A 228 -13.86 0.08 0.50
C LEU A 228 -12.41 0.13 0.04
N VAL A 229 -12.16 0.75 -1.11
CA VAL A 229 -10.81 0.90 -1.67
C VAL A 229 -10.41 2.36 -1.64
N LEU A 230 -9.30 2.66 -0.96
CA LEU A 230 -8.64 3.97 -1.02
C LEU A 230 -7.49 3.87 -2.02
N SER A 231 -7.58 4.61 -3.13
CA SER A 231 -6.56 4.55 -4.19
C SER A 231 -6.01 5.93 -4.49
N PRO A 232 -4.84 6.28 -3.91
CA PRO A 232 -4.21 7.59 -4.08
C PRO A 232 -3.89 7.95 -5.52
N PHE A 233 -3.66 6.97 -6.39
CA PHE A 233 -3.41 7.20 -7.82
C PHE A 233 -4.67 7.17 -8.69
N GLY A 234 -5.87 7.21 -8.10
CA GLY A 234 -7.13 7.30 -8.83
C GLY A 234 -7.44 6.06 -9.66
N GLY A 235 -7.00 4.88 -9.24
CA GLY A 235 -7.19 3.62 -9.95
C GLY A 235 -6.36 3.50 -11.24
N ARG A 236 -5.47 4.46 -11.52
CA ARG A 236 -4.62 4.43 -12.72
C ARG A 236 -3.59 3.32 -12.63
N SER A 237 -3.43 2.56 -13.70
CA SER A 237 -2.37 1.55 -13.84
C SER A 237 -1.36 1.97 -14.89
N ARG A 238 -0.10 1.65 -14.66
CA ARG A 238 0.98 1.77 -15.66
C ARG A 238 1.14 0.50 -16.50
N MET A 239 0.52 -0.59 -16.06
CA MET A 239 0.52 -1.87 -16.74
C MET A 239 -0.54 -1.86 -17.84
N PRO A 240 -0.31 -2.56 -18.97
CA PRO A 240 -1.32 -2.77 -19.99
C PRO A 240 -2.62 -3.32 -19.42
N LEU A 241 -3.76 -2.79 -19.87
CA LEU A 241 -5.09 -3.17 -19.34
C LEU A 241 -5.41 -4.66 -19.59
N GLU A 242 -4.91 -5.21 -20.70
CA GLU A 242 -5.07 -6.63 -21.04
C GLU A 242 -4.44 -7.58 -20.02
N TRP A 243 -3.56 -7.08 -19.14
CA TRP A 243 -3.01 -7.90 -18.05
C TRP A 243 -3.94 -8.01 -16.86
N GLY A 244 -5.05 -7.24 -16.83
CA GLY A 244 -6.05 -7.29 -15.77
C GLY A 244 -5.53 -6.89 -14.39
N MET A 245 -4.50 -6.05 -14.35
CA MET A 245 -3.86 -5.64 -13.08
C MET A 245 -4.44 -4.34 -12.50
N ASP A 246 -5.21 -3.61 -13.30
CA ASP A 246 -5.81 -2.33 -12.94
C ASP A 246 -6.94 -2.48 -11.92
N LEU A 247 -7.29 -1.37 -11.25
CA LEU A 247 -8.32 -1.36 -10.23
C LEU A 247 -9.72 -1.66 -10.79
N ALA A 248 -10.04 -1.18 -11.99
CA ALA A 248 -11.37 -1.38 -12.58
C ALA A 248 -11.64 -2.88 -12.78
N THR A 249 -10.68 -3.63 -13.31
CA THR A 249 -10.76 -5.09 -13.43
C THR A 249 -10.95 -5.76 -12.06
N GLN A 250 -10.19 -5.36 -11.03
CA GLN A 250 -10.32 -5.93 -9.68
C GLN A 250 -11.71 -5.64 -9.07
N VAL A 251 -12.24 -4.44 -9.28
CA VAL A 251 -13.59 -4.06 -8.83
C VAL A 251 -14.66 -4.88 -9.53
N ASP A 252 -14.53 -5.11 -10.83
CA ASP A 252 -15.47 -5.93 -11.59
C ASP A 252 -15.43 -7.40 -11.13
N GLU A 253 -14.25 -7.95 -10.86
CA GLU A 253 -14.08 -9.29 -10.28
C GLU A 253 -14.78 -9.40 -8.91
N LEU A 254 -14.59 -8.42 -8.02
CA LEU A 254 -15.22 -8.39 -6.70
C LEU A 254 -16.74 -8.29 -6.80
N ARG A 255 -17.26 -7.43 -7.68
CA ARG A 255 -18.70 -7.27 -7.92
C ARG A 255 -19.32 -8.51 -8.53
N ALA A 256 -18.64 -9.16 -9.47
CA ALA A 256 -19.05 -10.45 -10.02
C ALA A 256 -19.08 -11.55 -8.95
N GLY A 257 -18.19 -11.46 -7.95
CA GLY A 257 -18.15 -12.32 -6.76
C GLY A 257 -19.22 -11.99 -5.71
N GLY A 258 -20.05 -10.96 -5.93
CA GLY A 258 -21.15 -10.57 -5.03
C GLY A 258 -20.79 -9.49 -4.00
N SER A 259 -19.59 -8.91 -4.06
CA SER A 259 -19.20 -7.81 -3.18
C SER A 259 -19.81 -6.48 -3.63
N ARG A 260 -20.23 -5.65 -2.68
CA ARG A 260 -20.44 -4.22 -2.93
C ARG A 260 -19.09 -3.52 -2.80
N VAL A 261 -18.72 -2.71 -3.77
CA VAL A 261 -17.41 -2.05 -3.80
C VAL A 261 -17.58 -0.55 -3.99
N GLU A 262 -17.00 0.22 -3.09
CA GLU A 262 -16.81 1.66 -3.20
C GLU A 262 -15.34 1.99 -3.33
N THR A 263 -15.03 2.94 -4.20
CA THR A 263 -13.65 3.41 -4.44
C THR A 263 -13.56 4.89 -4.15
N VAL A 264 -12.56 5.30 -3.40
CA VAL A 264 -12.28 6.70 -3.11
C VAL A 264 -10.94 7.06 -3.72
N PHE A 265 -10.96 8.13 -4.52
CA PHE A 265 -9.80 8.73 -5.17
C PHE A 265 -9.59 10.13 -4.62
N PRO A 266 -8.34 10.65 -4.60
CA PRO A 266 -8.12 12.05 -4.26
C PRO A 266 -8.96 12.97 -5.13
N ASP A 267 -9.61 13.94 -4.50
CA ASP A 267 -10.21 15.09 -5.17
C ASP A 267 -9.17 16.21 -5.38
N GLY A 268 -9.59 17.33 -5.93
CA GLY A 268 -8.70 18.48 -6.16
C GLY A 268 -8.16 19.15 -4.90
N GLY A 269 -8.67 18.81 -3.70
CA GLY A 269 -8.28 19.44 -2.43
C GLY A 269 -6.86 19.17 -1.99
N ALA A 270 -6.30 18.02 -2.39
CA ALA A 270 -4.91 17.68 -2.11
C ALA A 270 -3.90 18.29 -3.10
N GLY A 271 -4.36 18.90 -4.21
CA GLY A 271 -3.51 19.44 -5.28
C GLY A 271 -2.79 18.36 -6.09
N ASP A 272 -1.76 18.76 -6.85
CA ASP A 272 -1.04 17.90 -7.80
C ASP A 272 0.09 17.09 -7.13
N VAL A 273 -0.17 16.57 -5.92
CA VAL A 273 0.84 15.81 -5.15
C VAL A 273 0.90 14.32 -5.52
N PHE A 274 -0.07 13.83 -6.31
CA PHE A 274 -0.19 12.41 -6.69
C PHE A 274 0.36 12.09 -8.08
N ASP A 275 1.44 12.76 -8.46
CA ASP A 275 2.20 12.54 -9.68
C ASP A 275 3.63 12.07 -9.37
N ALA A 276 4.61 12.56 -10.13
CA ALA A 276 6.03 12.30 -9.90
C ALA A 276 6.54 12.75 -8.50
N ASN A 277 5.83 13.65 -7.83
CA ASN A 277 6.16 14.17 -6.50
C ASN A 277 5.58 13.32 -5.35
N ALA A 278 4.77 12.31 -5.65
CA ALA A 278 4.12 11.49 -4.62
C ALA A 278 5.12 10.81 -3.65
N LEU A 279 6.36 10.61 -4.07
CA LEU A 279 7.43 10.06 -3.22
C LEU A 279 8.09 11.11 -2.32
N ASP A 280 7.90 12.41 -2.56
CA ASP A 280 8.52 13.49 -1.78
C ASP A 280 7.80 13.64 -0.43
N PRO A 281 8.50 13.49 0.70
CA PRO A 281 7.90 13.68 2.02
C PRO A 281 7.31 15.08 2.26
N SER A 282 7.78 16.10 1.55
CA SER A 282 7.25 17.48 1.69
C SER A 282 5.79 17.62 1.25
N THR A 283 5.28 16.67 0.45
CA THR A 283 3.87 16.62 0.01
C THR A 283 2.91 16.16 1.11
N ARG A 284 3.41 15.50 2.15
CA ARG A 284 2.60 14.84 3.19
C ARG A 284 1.59 15.77 3.88
N PRO A 285 1.96 16.96 4.40
CA PRO A 285 0.99 17.80 5.12
C PRO A 285 -0.16 18.27 4.23
N GLN A 286 0.11 18.58 2.96
CA GLN A 286 -0.93 18.99 2.00
C GLN A 286 -1.85 17.82 1.67
N ALA A 287 -1.30 16.65 1.35
CA ALA A 287 -2.07 15.45 1.07
C ALA A 287 -2.95 15.04 2.26
N ALA A 288 -2.42 15.10 3.49
CA ALA A 288 -3.17 14.79 4.70
C ALA A 288 -4.36 15.72 4.92
N ARG A 289 -4.18 17.04 4.73
CA ARG A 289 -5.29 18.01 4.85
C ARG A 289 -6.37 17.75 3.81
N GLY A 290 -5.97 17.58 2.53
CA GLY A 290 -6.93 17.27 1.47
C GLY A 290 -7.68 15.96 1.75
N GLY A 291 -6.99 14.93 2.22
CA GLY A 291 -7.63 13.68 2.64
C GLY A 291 -8.63 13.88 3.79
N TYR A 292 -8.24 14.64 4.82
CA TYR A 292 -9.12 14.91 5.97
C TYR A 292 -10.41 15.63 5.57
N ASP A 293 -10.29 16.70 4.80
CA ASP A 293 -11.46 17.46 4.32
C ASP A 293 -12.37 16.59 3.44
N GLN A 294 -11.77 15.78 2.56
CA GLN A 294 -12.48 14.83 1.71
C GLN A 294 -13.19 13.74 2.54
N GLY A 295 -12.52 13.20 3.57
CA GLY A 295 -13.11 12.20 4.47
C GLY A 295 -14.37 12.73 5.17
N ARG A 296 -14.32 13.94 5.68
CA ARG A 296 -15.49 14.60 6.26
C ARG A 296 -16.63 14.80 5.25
N ALA A 297 -16.29 15.23 4.03
CA ALA A 297 -17.27 15.44 2.96
C ALA A 297 -17.97 14.15 2.53
N LEU A 298 -17.24 13.02 2.51
CA LEU A 298 -17.76 11.72 2.10
C LEU A 298 -18.44 10.93 3.22
N ALA A 299 -18.39 11.39 4.47
CA ALA A 299 -18.82 10.62 5.64
C ALA A 299 -20.27 10.14 5.54
N GLU A 300 -21.22 10.98 5.13
CA GLU A 300 -22.63 10.58 5.01
C GLU A 300 -22.82 9.47 3.95
N LEU A 301 -22.13 9.58 2.81
CA LEU A 301 -22.19 8.58 1.75
C LEU A 301 -21.60 7.24 2.23
N LEU A 302 -20.40 7.31 2.81
CA LEU A 302 -19.69 6.13 3.25
C LEU A 302 -20.31 5.48 4.48
N ALA A 303 -20.96 6.23 5.37
CA ALA A 303 -21.73 5.65 6.45
C ALA A 303 -22.84 4.71 5.94
N LYS A 304 -23.59 5.12 4.90
CA LYS A 304 -24.65 4.30 4.28
C LYS A 304 -24.11 3.05 3.61
N PHE A 305 -22.88 3.11 3.14
CA PHE A 305 -22.21 1.97 2.53
C PHE A 305 -21.61 1.04 3.60
N TRP A 306 -20.97 1.60 4.60
CA TRP A 306 -20.14 0.88 5.57
C TRP A 306 -20.97 0.17 6.64
N HIS A 307 -22.07 0.77 7.08
CA HIS A 307 -23.02 0.21 8.07
C HIS A 307 -24.21 -0.48 7.42
#